data_ffe0436c59bcc6136523ef172f307cfb
#
_entry.id   ffe0436c59bcc6136523ef172f307cfb
#
_cell.length_a   1.000
_cell.length_b   1.000
_cell.length_c   1.000
_cell.angle_alpha   90.00
_cell.angle_beta   90.00
_cell.angle_gamma   90.00
#
_symmetry.space_group_name_H-M   'P 1'
#
loop_
_entity.id
_entity.type
_entity.pdbx_description
1 polymer ?
#
loop_
_entity_poly.entity_id
_entity_poly.type
_entity_poly.pdbx_seq_one_letter_code
_entity_poly.pdbx_strand_id
1 'polypeptide(L)'
;MARVKGAMMPRKRRNNVLKLAKGYWGSKSKHFKMANQAVMKSLTYAYTGRKLKKRDFRSLWITRISAACKMNGMNYSTFMHGLKVAGIEINRKMLSEMAISNPAAFTQLIEIAKKA
;
A
#
# COMPACT_ATOMS: atom_id res chain seq x y z
N MET A 1 -31.88 -5.04 -46.92
CA MET A 1 -31.02 -5.25 -45.74
C MET A 1 -31.57 -4.52 -44.54
N ALA A 2 -31.70 -5.18 -43.39
CA ALA A 2 -32.12 -4.53 -42.15
C ALA A 2 -30.98 -3.61 -41.65
N ARG A 3 -31.26 -2.34 -41.37
CA ARG A 3 -30.31 -1.38 -40.80
C ARG A 3 -30.14 -1.63 -39.31
N VAL A 4 -28.94 -1.89 -38.86
CA VAL A 4 -28.61 -2.05 -37.42
C VAL A 4 -28.71 -0.68 -36.74
N LYS A 5 -29.61 -0.56 -35.75
CA LYS A 5 -29.77 0.63 -34.90
C LYS A 5 -29.01 0.45 -33.60
N GLY A 6 -27.76 0.89 -33.55
CA GLY A 6 -26.87 0.74 -32.40
C GLY A 6 -26.78 1.92 -31.43
N ALA A 7 -27.61 2.96 -31.59
CA ALA A 7 -27.46 4.24 -30.91
C ALA A 7 -27.49 4.16 -29.35
N MET A 8 -28.32 3.32 -28.78
CA MET A 8 -28.45 3.18 -27.31
C MET A 8 -27.23 2.53 -26.65
N MET A 9 -26.72 1.47 -27.24
CA MET A 9 -25.60 0.71 -26.66
C MET A 9 -24.28 1.50 -26.63
N PRO A 10 -23.86 2.16 -27.74
CA PRO A 10 -22.67 3.03 -27.70
C PRO A 10 -22.79 4.15 -26.68
N ARG A 11 -23.96 4.80 -26.58
CA ARG A 11 -24.21 5.88 -25.62
C ARG A 11 -24.09 5.38 -24.18
N LYS A 12 -24.72 4.24 -23.85
CA LYS A 12 -24.62 3.61 -22.52
C LYS A 12 -23.17 3.31 -22.13
N ARG A 13 -22.40 2.72 -23.05
CA ARG A 13 -20.98 2.41 -22.83
C ARG A 13 -20.13 3.67 -22.59
N ARG A 14 -20.34 4.73 -23.39
CA ARG A 14 -19.64 6.01 -23.20
C ARG A 14 -20.02 6.67 -21.88
N ASN A 15 -21.28 6.65 -21.49
CA ASN A 15 -21.74 7.19 -20.21
C ASN A 15 -21.12 6.45 -19.01
N ASN A 16 -20.90 5.13 -19.09
CA ASN A 16 -20.24 4.37 -18.05
C ASN A 16 -18.78 4.82 -17.87
N VAL A 17 -18.07 5.05 -18.97
CA VAL A 17 -16.69 5.58 -18.89
C VAL A 17 -16.67 7.00 -18.30
N LEU A 18 -17.59 7.87 -18.71
CA LEU A 18 -17.69 9.22 -18.17
C LEU A 18 -18.07 9.24 -16.68
N LYS A 19 -18.87 8.28 -16.21
CA LYS A 19 -19.14 8.12 -14.77
C LYS A 19 -17.88 7.81 -13.98
N LEU A 20 -17.00 6.95 -14.48
CA LEU A 20 -15.71 6.63 -13.85
C LEU A 20 -14.73 7.82 -13.88
N ALA A 21 -14.85 8.68 -14.87
CA ALA A 21 -14.02 9.87 -15.03
C ALA A 21 -14.51 11.11 -14.26
N LYS A 22 -15.60 11.02 -13.51
CA LYS A 22 -16.12 12.14 -12.71
C LYS A 22 -15.05 12.69 -11.77
N GLY A 23 -14.91 14.01 -11.73
CA GLY A 23 -13.91 14.68 -10.90
C GLY A 23 -12.51 14.79 -11.52
N TYR A 24 -12.27 14.24 -12.71
CA TYR A 24 -11.00 14.39 -13.40
C TYR A 24 -10.82 15.81 -13.94
N TRP A 25 -9.59 16.24 -14.03
CA TRP A 25 -9.23 17.59 -14.43
C TRP A 25 -9.67 17.93 -15.86
N GLY A 26 -10.31 19.08 -16.02
CA GLY A 26 -10.64 19.67 -17.32
C GLY A 26 -11.51 18.77 -18.21
N SER A 27 -11.12 18.62 -19.47
CA SER A 27 -11.83 17.84 -20.47
C SER A 27 -11.82 16.33 -20.22
N LYS A 28 -10.92 15.83 -19.38
CA LYS A 28 -10.85 14.41 -19.00
C LYS A 28 -12.10 13.91 -18.28
N SER A 29 -12.91 14.79 -17.68
CA SER A 29 -14.19 14.44 -17.07
C SER A 29 -15.39 14.56 -18.00
N LYS A 30 -15.26 15.27 -19.14
CA LYS A 30 -16.37 15.66 -20.02
C LYS A 30 -16.30 15.02 -21.41
N HIS A 31 -15.14 14.97 -22.03
CA HIS A 31 -14.95 14.45 -23.38
C HIS A 31 -14.57 12.98 -23.38
N PHE A 32 -15.37 12.14 -24.04
CA PHE A 32 -15.21 10.69 -24.02
C PHE A 32 -13.79 10.21 -24.42
N LYS A 33 -13.21 10.75 -25.48
CA LYS A 33 -11.85 10.34 -25.93
C LYS A 33 -10.81 10.54 -24.81
N MET A 34 -10.81 11.72 -24.20
CA MET A 34 -9.88 12.05 -23.13
C MET A 34 -10.20 11.29 -21.83
N ALA A 35 -11.49 11.16 -21.51
CA ALA A 35 -11.95 10.39 -20.36
C ALA A 35 -11.55 8.92 -20.44
N ASN A 36 -11.72 8.30 -21.61
CA ASN A 36 -11.38 6.89 -21.81
C ASN A 36 -9.89 6.61 -21.58
N GLN A 37 -9.00 7.43 -22.13
CA GLN A 37 -7.56 7.33 -21.91
C GLN A 37 -7.20 7.52 -20.44
N ALA A 38 -7.79 8.53 -19.79
CA ALA A 38 -7.55 8.80 -18.37
C ALA A 38 -8.04 7.66 -17.46
N VAL A 39 -9.20 7.08 -17.74
CA VAL A 39 -9.74 5.93 -16.98
C VAL A 39 -8.88 4.69 -17.16
N MET A 40 -8.47 4.35 -18.39
CA MET A 40 -7.56 3.22 -18.62
C MET A 40 -6.27 3.37 -17.81
N LYS A 41 -5.66 4.55 -17.83
CA LYS A 41 -4.43 4.83 -17.07
C LYS A 41 -4.66 4.78 -15.57
N SER A 42 -5.78 5.33 -15.09
CA SER A 42 -6.17 5.28 -13.68
C SER A 42 -6.32 3.84 -13.17
N LEU A 43 -6.99 2.98 -13.92
CA LEU A 43 -7.15 1.56 -13.54
C LEU A 43 -5.82 0.81 -13.52
N THR A 44 -4.94 1.08 -14.48
CA THR A 44 -3.58 0.51 -14.51
C THR A 44 -2.78 0.95 -13.29
N TYR A 45 -2.82 2.23 -12.96
CA TYR A 45 -2.13 2.75 -11.77
C TYR A 45 -2.74 2.25 -10.46
N ALA A 46 -4.06 2.07 -10.39
CA ALA A 46 -4.71 1.47 -9.24
C ALA A 46 -4.23 0.03 -9.01
N TYR A 47 -4.09 -0.77 -10.06
CA TYR A 47 -3.53 -2.12 -9.98
C TYR A 47 -2.07 -2.11 -9.49
N THR A 48 -1.23 -1.28 -10.08
CA THR A 48 0.17 -1.12 -9.69
C THR A 48 0.28 -0.60 -8.26
N GLY A 49 -0.51 0.41 -7.89
CA GLY A 49 -0.54 1.01 -6.56
C GLY A 49 -0.91 0.00 -5.46
N ARG A 50 -1.90 -0.87 -5.72
CA ARG A 50 -2.24 -1.93 -4.76
C ARG A 50 -1.10 -2.93 -4.53
N LYS A 51 -0.27 -3.19 -5.55
CA LYS A 51 0.94 -4.02 -5.41
C LYS A 51 2.06 -3.29 -4.68
N LEU A 52 2.27 -2.01 -4.98
CA LEU A 52 3.28 -1.17 -4.32
C LEU A 52 2.96 -0.94 -2.84
N LYS A 53 1.69 -0.76 -2.50
CA LYS A 53 1.23 -0.53 -1.12
C LYS A 53 1.82 -1.52 -0.10
N LYS A 54 1.96 -2.80 -0.48
CA LYS A 54 2.57 -3.82 0.40
C LYS A 54 4.04 -3.53 0.69
N ARG A 55 4.78 -3.05 -0.31
CA ARG A 55 6.20 -2.67 -0.18
C ARG A 55 6.35 -1.40 0.66
N ASP A 56 5.49 -0.42 0.44
CA ASP A 56 5.51 0.85 1.14
C ASP A 56 5.23 0.66 2.64
N PHE A 57 4.19 -0.12 2.98
CA PHE A 57 3.93 -0.44 4.38
C PHE A 57 5.05 -1.25 5.04
N ARG A 58 5.64 -2.21 4.35
CA ARG A 58 6.78 -2.95 4.89
C ARG A 58 7.97 -2.04 5.16
N SER A 59 8.28 -1.12 4.25
CA SER A 59 9.33 -0.12 4.44
C SER A 59 9.04 0.77 5.65
N LEU A 60 7.81 1.24 5.80
CA LEU A 60 7.39 2.03 6.95
C LEU A 60 7.55 1.27 8.28
N TRP A 61 7.14 0.00 8.35
CA TRP A 61 7.33 -0.81 9.56
C TRP A 61 8.81 -0.98 9.91
N ILE A 62 9.66 -1.25 8.91
CA ILE A 62 11.11 -1.38 9.11
C ILE A 62 11.70 -0.07 9.64
N THR A 63 11.28 1.08 9.11
CA THR A 63 11.74 2.39 9.58
C THR A 63 11.36 2.63 11.05
N ARG A 64 10.13 2.32 11.43
CA ARG A 64 9.64 2.46 12.81
C ARG A 64 10.39 1.55 13.79
N ILE A 65 10.55 0.27 13.44
CA ILE A 65 11.31 -0.69 14.24
C ILE A 65 12.77 -0.23 14.37
N SER A 66 13.38 0.21 13.27
CA SER A 66 14.77 0.69 13.27
C SER A 66 14.97 1.90 14.18
N ALA A 67 14.02 2.84 14.19
CA ALA A 67 14.06 3.99 15.10
C ALA A 67 13.99 3.55 16.56
N ALA A 68 13.05 2.67 16.91
CA ALA A 68 12.90 2.15 18.25
C ALA A 68 14.12 1.33 18.71
N CYS A 69 14.71 0.53 17.82
CA CYS A 69 15.95 -0.19 18.11
C CYS A 69 17.11 0.76 18.40
N LYS A 70 17.28 1.83 17.58
CA LYS A 70 18.33 2.84 17.80
C LYS A 70 18.20 3.56 19.12
N MET A 71 16.98 3.88 19.56
CA MET A 71 16.72 4.48 20.87
C MET A 71 17.17 3.57 22.02
N ASN A 72 17.20 2.25 21.81
CA ASN A 72 17.66 1.25 22.78
C ASN A 72 19.10 0.75 22.53
N GLY A 73 19.86 1.46 21.69
CA GLY A 73 21.27 1.15 21.41
C GLY A 73 21.52 -0.11 20.59
N MET A 74 20.55 -0.51 19.73
CA MET A 74 20.66 -1.71 18.88
C MET A 74 20.35 -1.38 17.41
N ASN A 75 20.93 -2.14 16.48
CA ASN A 75 20.62 -2.04 15.08
C ASN A 75 19.45 -2.97 14.70
N TYR A 76 18.71 -2.59 13.65
CA TYR A 76 17.57 -3.39 13.13
C TYR A 76 18.00 -4.82 12.76
N SER A 77 19.13 -4.99 12.07
CA SER A 77 19.60 -6.30 11.61
C SER A 77 19.96 -7.24 12.77
N THR A 78 20.66 -6.71 13.77
CA THR A 78 21.02 -7.47 14.98
C THR A 78 19.79 -7.82 15.80
N PHE A 79 18.81 -6.90 15.91
CA PHE A 79 17.55 -7.16 16.58
C PHE A 79 16.76 -8.29 15.92
N MET A 80 16.59 -8.24 14.59
CA MET A 80 15.88 -9.28 13.85
C MET A 80 16.58 -10.63 13.89
N HIS A 81 17.93 -10.63 13.93
CA HIS A 81 18.71 -11.84 14.10
C HIS A 81 18.52 -12.42 15.49
N GLY A 82 18.63 -11.61 16.52
CA GLY A 82 18.44 -12.03 17.92
C GLY A 82 17.05 -12.62 18.17
N LEU A 83 15.99 -12.01 17.63
CA LEU A 83 14.65 -12.59 17.70
C LEU A 83 14.54 -13.97 17.04
N LYS A 84 15.20 -14.12 15.86
CA LYS A 84 15.23 -15.41 15.17
C LYS A 84 15.98 -16.49 15.97
N VAL A 85 17.11 -16.15 16.58
CA VAL A 85 17.87 -17.08 17.44
C VAL A 85 17.08 -17.45 18.68
N ALA A 86 16.37 -16.47 19.28
CA ALA A 86 15.47 -16.71 20.41
C ALA A 86 14.19 -17.49 20.06
N GLY A 87 13.98 -17.85 18.79
CA GLY A 87 12.77 -18.56 18.35
C GLY A 87 11.48 -17.74 18.37
N ILE A 88 11.58 -16.41 18.40
CA ILE A 88 10.43 -15.51 18.46
C ILE A 88 9.98 -15.13 17.05
N GLU A 89 8.83 -15.67 16.62
CA GLU A 89 8.22 -15.41 15.31
C GLU A 89 7.13 -14.35 15.38
N ILE A 90 7.53 -13.08 15.41
CA ILE A 90 6.61 -11.93 15.33
C ILE A 90 6.80 -11.20 14.01
N ASN A 91 5.69 -10.89 13.31
CA ASN A 91 5.77 -10.17 12.05
C ASN A 91 6.11 -8.68 12.26
N ARG A 92 6.65 -8.04 11.21
CA ARG A 92 7.09 -6.64 11.25
C ARG A 92 5.98 -5.65 11.55
N LYS A 93 4.75 -5.95 11.13
CA LYS A 93 3.58 -5.11 11.43
C LYS A 93 3.33 -5.05 12.93
N MET A 94 3.30 -6.20 13.59
CA MET A 94 3.09 -6.29 15.05
C MET A 94 4.25 -5.66 15.83
N LEU A 95 5.50 -5.88 15.41
CA LEU A 95 6.66 -5.24 16.04
C LEU A 95 6.60 -3.71 15.90
N SER A 96 6.21 -3.21 14.75
CA SER A 96 6.03 -1.77 14.52
C SER A 96 4.90 -1.18 15.36
N GLU A 97 3.80 -1.88 15.52
CA GLU A 97 2.68 -1.47 16.37
C GLU A 97 3.10 -1.46 17.85
N MET A 98 3.76 -2.52 18.30
CA MET A 98 4.27 -2.64 19.66
C MET A 98 5.28 -1.52 19.99
N ALA A 99 6.15 -1.16 19.05
CA ALA A 99 7.11 -0.08 19.25
C ALA A 99 6.45 1.29 19.51
N ILE A 100 5.20 1.49 19.05
CA ILE A 100 4.43 2.74 19.24
C ILE A 100 3.53 2.64 20.47
N SER A 101 2.71 1.57 20.54
CA SER A 101 1.66 1.42 21.54
C SER A 101 2.18 0.90 22.89
N ASN A 102 3.24 0.09 22.88
CA ASN A 102 3.79 -0.51 24.11
C ASN A 102 5.33 -0.56 24.08
N PRO A 103 6.01 0.60 24.27
CA PRO A 103 7.47 0.67 24.26
C PRO A 103 8.14 -0.23 25.31
N ALA A 104 7.50 -0.44 26.47
CA ALA A 104 8.02 -1.30 27.52
C ALA A 104 8.14 -2.76 27.07
N ALA A 105 7.11 -3.31 26.43
CA ALA A 105 7.15 -4.66 25.88
C ALA A 105 8.18 -4.77 24.73
N PHE A 106 8.32 -3.71 23.92
CA PHE A 106 9.34 -3.69 22.88
C PHE A 106 10.76 -3.70 23.45
N THR A 107 11.02 -2.98 24.56
CA THR A 107 12.31 -2.99 25.25
C THR A 107 12.64 -4.39 25.80
N GLN A 108 11.66 -5.12 26.35
CA GLN A 108 11.86 -6.51 26.77
C GLN A 108 12.29 -7.41 25.61
N LEU A 109 11.70 -7.25 24.42
CA LEU A 109 12.11 -7.98 23.21
C LEU A 109 13.56 -7.65 22.81
N ILE A 110 13.97 -6.40 22.98
CA ILE A 110 15.37 -5.99 22.71
C ILE A 110 16.32 -6.66 23.72
N GLU A 111 15.97 -6.75 24.97
CA GLU A 111 16.80 -7.43 25.98
C GLU A 111 16.97 -8.93 25.68
N ILE A 112 15.89 -9.59 25.26
CA ILE A 112 15.94 -10.98 24.82
C ILE A 112 16.85 -11.11 23.60
N ALA A 113 16.70 -10.23 22.61
CA ALA A 113 17.49 -10.24 21.38
C ALA A 113 18.99 -9.91 21.62
N LYS A 114 19.32 -9.20 22.71
CA LYS A 114 20.72 -8.94 23.13
C LYS A 114 21.37 -10.16 23.79
N LYS A 115 20.58 -11.02 24.39
CA LYS A 115 21.08 -12.23 25.10
C LYS A 115 21.20 -13.44 24.18
N ALA A 116 20.53 -13.40 23.03
CA ALA A 116 20.55 -14.45 22.02
C ALA A 116 21.75 -14.31 21.07
#